data_e9ea4de33851c44c9ef6096331dc7b7d
#
_entry.id   e9ea4de33851c44c9ef6096331dc7b7d
#
_cell.length_a   1.000
_cell.length_b   1.000
_cell.length_c   1.000
_cell.angle_alpha   90.00
_cell.angle_beta   90.00
_cell.angle_gamma   90.00
#
_symmetry.space_group_name_H-M   'P 1'
#
loop_
_entity.id
_entity.type
_entity.pdbx_description
1 polymer ?
#
loop_
_entity_poly.entity_id
_entity_poly.type
_entity_poly.pdbx_seq_one_letter_code
_entity_poly.pdbx_strand_id
1 'polypeptide(L)'
;LLEQTVKTYSGDRYAPIYLEFPLDTEIKSGSYSLEITVYRSYLTAGDEEVVTKKLMIDVSDYCFPDNVTQKFNLDIWQQPSNLARSFQVPLWSETHFRLIREMAASLAAIGQKSVTVIAGEIPWKGWFNYIVKDYPANLYEYSMIKVKKDLKGELTCDFTILDRYLQTMAEAGIDQEINVFGLLGVWQVPFFPLIQQLDYPEKIVVRYFDEVLQKIGFIENKNELKSYFNQLFEHFKEIGVWDKVRIISDEPKIHEIDTFKASLAELKSVDTSVQIKVAFDKENVLEQLLPDVDFPVTSFYCTCNHYQQLTQSHPGKTQYYICNYPDRPNTFLHSSLLETRIQGILAHCFKTDGMLRWAYNCWPENVREDIRYNTSSLPIGDTCLIYPSYSGQLLLSLRYKQLQRGIEDFYLVKEAVKKNPIVTQQLLDAFLGSSEPKEWMKDSHTSNQRLFNQQADEYEAFRKQLIASLS
;
A
#
# COMPACT_ATOMS: atom_id res chain seq x y z
N LEU A 1 8.69 2.69 15.91
CA LEU A 1 8.82 3.98 15.24
C LEU A 1 10.27 4.39 15.21
N LEU A 2 10.73 4.94 14.09
CA LEU A 2 12.08 5.39 13.91
C LEU A 2 12.12 6.93 14.06
N GLU A 3 12.61 7.40 15.19
CA GLU A 3 12.86 8.82 15.46
C GLU A 3 14.36 9.06 15.53
N GLN A 4 14.80 10.16 14.95
CA GLN A 4 16.23 10.53 14.92
C GLN A 4 16.65 11.39 16.10
N THR A 5 15.77 11.62 17.07
CA THR A 5 16.03 12.49 18.22
C THR A 5 16.33 11.69 19.48
N VAL A 6 17.14 12.27 20.34
CA VAL A 6 17.40 11.76 21.70
C VAL A 6 16.07 11.69 22.47
N LYS A 7 15.79 10.53 23.05
CA LYS A 7 14.61 10.32 23.89
C LYS A 7 15.00 10.23 25.34
N THR A 8 14.21 10.89 26.16
CA THR A 8 14.31 10.73 27.63
C THR A 8 13.40 9.58 28.06
N TYR A 9 13.95 8.59 28.72
CA TYR A 9 13.23 7.46 29.27
C TYR A 9 13.14 7.59 30.79
N SER A 10 11.99 7.24 31.36
CA SER A 10 11.80 7.14 32.80
C SER A 10 11.27 5.75 33.15
N GLY A 11 11.85 5.13 34.19
CA GLY A 11 11.49 3.79 34.65
C GLY A 11 12.07 2.64 33.82
N ASP A 12 11.69 1.42 34.13
CA ASP A 12 12.15 0.21 33.46
C ASP A 12 11.43 0.04 32.11
N ARG A 13 11.98 0.65 31.07
CA ARG A 13 11.44 0.57 29.70
C ARG A 13 12.47 0.05 28.73
N TYR A 14 12.00 -0.65 27.73
CA TYR A 14 12.83 -1.04 26.59
C TYR A 14 13.03 0.15 25.66
N ALA A 15 14.28 0.38 25.26
CA ALA A 15 14.67 1.38 24.27
C ALA A 15 15.24 0.64 23.04
N PRO A 16 14.42 0.23 22.06
CA PRO A 16 14.93 -0.38 20.84
C PRO A 16 15.68 0.67 20.02
N ILE A 17 16.89 0.33 19.60
CA ILE A 17 17.74 1.18 18.75
C ILE A 17 17.85 0.47 17.39
N TYR A 18 17.43 1.15 16.33
CA TYR A 18 17.63 0.71 14.95
C TYR A 18 18.85 1.43 14.38
N LEU A 19 19.79 0.64 13.87
CA LEU A 19 21.00 1.15 13.23
C LEU A 19 20.94 0.83 11.73
N GLU A 20 21.21 1.82 10.92
CA GLU A 20 21.29 1.70 9.48
C GLU A 20 22.64 2.19 9.01
N PHE A 21 23.35 1.37 8.26
CA PHE A 21 24.67 1.69 7.70
C PHE A 21 24.52 1.74 6.18
N PRO A 22 24.35 2.94 5.59
CA PRO A 22 24.40 3.07 4.16
C PRO A 22 25.81 2.73 3.67
N LEU A 23 25.92 1.72 2.81
CA LEU A 23 27.16 1.37 2.14
C LEU A 23 27.21 2.10 0.81
N ASP A 24 28.32 2.78 0.55
CA ASP A 24 28.60 3.32 -0.76
C ASP A 24 29.39 2.31 -1.63
N THR A 25 29.53 2.61 -2.91
CA THR A 25 30.22 1.75 -3.87
C THR A 25 31.75 1.70 -3.69
N GLU A 26 32.29 2.51 -2.79
CA GLU A 26 33.73 2.55 -2.53
C GLU A 26 34.17 1.51 -1.48
N ILE A 27 33.20 0.94 -0.74
CA ILE A 27 33.48 -0.08 0.27
C ILE A 27 33.82 -1.41 -0.42
N LYS A 28 35.05 -1.87 -0.22
CA LYS A 28 35.53 -3.12 -0.78
C LYS A 28 34.87 -4.32 -0.09
N SER A 29 34.75 -5.42 -0.82
CA SER A 29 34.35 -6.69 -0.21
C SER A 29 35.33 -7.14 0.87
N GLY A 30 34.81 -7.79 1.90
CA GLY A 30 35.60 -8.25 3.03
C GLY A 30 34.79 -8.24 4.33
N SER A 31 35.42 -8.72 5.39
CA SER A 31 34.82 -8.74 6.72
C SER A 31 35.28 -7.52 7.53
N TYR A 32 34.34 -6.75 8.01
CA TYR A 32 34.54 -5.56 8.81
C TYR A 32 34.04 -5.77 10.23
N SER A 33 34.73 -5.17 11.18
CA SER A 33 34.31 -5.16 12.57
C SER A 33 33.85 -3.77 12.96
N LEU A 34 32.61 -3.69 13.42
CA LEU A 34 32.02 -2.45 13.95
C LEU A 34 31.81 -2.62 15.45
N GLU A 35 32.28 -1.65 16.22
CA GLU A 35 32.02 -1.58 17.65
C GLU A 35 30.95 -0.53 17.92
N ILE A 36 29.91 -0.92 18.63
CA ILE A 36 28.81 -0.05 19.04
C ILE A 36 28.79 0.04 20.55
N THR A 37 29.01 1.25 21.06
CA THR A 37 28.95 1.52 22.50
C THR A 37 27.70 2.35 22.79
N VAL A 38 26.91 1.89 23.75
CA VAL A 38 25.71 2.58 24.22
C VAL A 38 26.03 3.25 25.54
N TYR A 39 25.80 4.54 25.59
CA TYR A 39 25.97 5.35 26.82
C TYR A 39 24.59 5.73 27.37
N ARG A 40 24.49 5.78 28.68
CA ARG A 40 23.37 6.37 29.40
C ARG A 40 23.83 7.70 29.98
N SER A 41 23.16 8.76 29.59
CA SER A 41 23.47 10.10 30.10
C SER A 41 22.47 10.46 31.21
N TYR A 42 23.00 10.95 32.33
CA TYR A 42 22.21 11.48 33.44
C TYR A 42 22.33 13.00 33.46
N LEU A 43 21.23 13.68 33.74
CA LEU A 43 21.21 15.15 33.79
C LEU A 43 22.23 15.75 34.77
N THR A 44 22.65 15.02 35.80
CA THR A 44 23.49 15.51 36.90
C THR A 44 24.75 14.68 37.14
N ALA A 45 24.93 13.54 36.50
CA ALA A 45 26.00 12.59 36.83
C ALA A 45 26.96 12.25 35.68
N GLY A 46 26.76 12.85 34.50
CA GLY A 46 27.55 12.52 33.31
C GLY A 46 27.13 11.23 32.61
N ASP A 47 27.98 10.75 31.72
CA ASP A 47 27.70 9.58 30.87
C ASP A 47 28.25 8.31 31.52
N GLU A 48 27.46 7.25 31.46
CA GLU A 48 27.82 5.90 31.86
C GLU A 48 27.78 4.98 30.65
N GLU A 49 28.83 4.23 30.37
CA GLU A 49 28.82 3.16 29.39
C GLU A 49 27.96 2.02 29.91
N VAL A 50 26.91 1.69 29.14
CA VAL A 50 25.96 0.63 29.49
C VAL A 50 26.37 -0.71 28.89
N VAL A 51 26.75 -0.68 27.60
CA VAL A 51 27.15 -1.89 26.88
C VAL A 51 27.94 -1.54 25.63
N THR A 52 28.97 -2.33 25.37
CA THR A 52 29.67 -2.35 24.08
C THR A 52 29.42 -3.68 23.36
N LYS A 53 29.01 -3.62 22.12
CA LYS A 53 28.80 -4.77 21.23
C LYS A 53 29.68 -4.64 20.01
N LYS A 54 30.33 -5.77 19.66
CA LYS A 54 31.09 -5.91 18.44
C LYS A 54 30.23 -6.65 17.41
N LEU A 55 30.02 -6.03 16.25
CA LEU A 55 29.33 -6.62 15.12
C LEU A 55 30.33 -6.93 14.01
N MET A 56 30.20 -8.10 13.40
CA MET A 56 30.92 -8.45 12.17
C MET A 56 29.98 -8.19 10.99
N ILE A 57 30.47 -7.46 9.99
CA ILE A 57 29.76 -7.11 8.77
C ILE A 57 30.54 -7.71 7.61
N ASP A 58 29.93 -8.64 6.88
CA ASP A 58 30.50 -9.21 5.67
C ASP A 58 29.96 -8.44 4.45
N VAL A 59 30.83 -7.73 3.77
CA VAL A 59 30.55 -7.03 2.52
C VAL A 59 30.91 -7.95 1.36
N SER A 60 29.92 -8.28 0.51
CA SER A 60 30.14 -9.12 -0.69
C SER A 60 30.56 -8.29 -1.88
N ASP A 61 31.08 -8.97 -2.92
CA ASP A 61 31.35 -8.33 -4.24
C ASP A 61 30.09 -8.03 -5.02
N TYR A 62 28.94 -8.55 -4.59
CA TYR A 62 27.68 -8.32 -5.26
C TYR A 62 27.11 -6.94 -4.92
N CYS A 63 26.92 -6.11 -5.93
CA CYS A 63 26.29 -4.80 -5.81
C CYS A 63 24.84 -4.86 -6.31
N PHE A 64 23.92 -4.38 -5.50
CA PHE A 64 22.55 -4.13 -5.97
C PHE A 64 22.55 -2.99 -7.01
N PRO A 65 21.74 -3.08 -8.05
CA PRO A 65 21.51 -1.93 -8.90
C PRO A 65 20.76 -0.83 -8.16
N ASP A 66 20.97 0.43 -8.50
CA ASP A 66 20.32 1.59 -7.88
C ASP A 66 18.79 1.50 -7.92
N ASN A 67 18.24 0.79 -8.89
CA ASN A 67 16.81 0.63 -9.09
C ASN A 67 16.24 -0.71 -8.59
N VAL A 68 16.85 -1.36 -7.61
CA VAL A 68 16.43 -2.68 -7.11
C VAL A 68 14.95 -2.70 -6.70
N THR A 69 14.49 -1.68 -6.00
CA THR A 69 13.10 -1.57 -5.56
C THR A 69 12.12 -1.35 -6.72
N GLN A 70 12.64 -0.84 -7.86
CA GLN A 70 11.85 -0.63 -9.07
C GLN A 70 11.47 -1.94 -9.79
N LYS A 71 12.04 -3.06 -9.42
CA LYS A 71 11.77 -4.38 -10.02
C LYS A 71 10.57 -5.09 -9.40
N PHE A 72 10.03 -4.56 -8.31
CA PHE A 72 8.86 -5.05 -7.60
C PHE A 72 7.69 -4.10 -7.81
N ASN A 73 6.53 -4.60 -8.20
CA ASN A 73 5.33 -3.78 -8.39
C ASN A 73 4.62 -3.59 -7.03
N LEU A 74 5.08 -2.60 -6.28
CA LEU A 74 4.48 -2.23 -5.00
C LEU A 74 3.34 -1.24 -5.22
N ASP A 75 2.18 -1.58 -4.67
CA ASP A 75 0.99 -0.73 -4.66
C ASP A 75 0.44 -0.60 -3.24
N ILE A 76 0.80 0.48 -2.56
CA ILE A 76 0.24 0.80 -1.25
C ILE A 76 -0.65 2.02 -1.42
N TRP A 77 -1.92 1.89 -1.07
CA TRP A 77 -2.88 3.00 -1.19
C TRP A 77 -2.58 4.11 -0.20
N GLN A 78 -2.65 5.35 -0.69
CA GLN A 78 -2.40 6.55 0.09
C GLN A 78 -3.72 7.21 0.49
N GLN A 79 -3.77 7.76 1.71
CA GLN A 79 -4.91 8.50 2.25
C GLN A 79 -4.51 9.98 2.48
N PRO A 80 -4.51 10.82 1.43
CA PRO A 80 -4.02 12.18 1.52
C PRO A 80 -4.86 13.09 2.43
N SER A 81 -6.18 12.91 2.47
CA SER A 81 -7.02 13.72 3.37
C SER A 81 -6.74 13.39 4.83
N ASN A 82 -6.42 12.13 5.13
CA ASN A 82 -6.06 11.72 6.48
C ASN A 82 -4.73 12.34 6.93
N LEU A 83 -3.81 12.53 6.00
CA LEU A 83 -2.55 13.25 6.24
C LEU A 83 -2.83 14.69 6.72
N ALA A 84 -3.70 15.43 6.02
CA ALA A 84 -4.08 16.78 6.41
C ALA A 84 -4.77 16.82 7.78
N ARG A 85 -5.70 15.90 8.05
CA ARG A 85 -6.39 15.82 9.35
C ARG A 85 -5.44 15.54 10.51
N SER A 86 -4.58 14.55 10.37
CA SER A 86 -3.67 14.14 11.45
C SER A 86 -2.66 15.21 11.81
N PHE A 87 -2.27 16.05 10.87
CA PHE A 87 -1.38 17.18 11.10
C PHE A 87 -2.10 18.51 11.32
N GLN A 88 -3.46 18.51 11.29
CA GLN A 88 -4.30 19.67 11.49
C GLN A 88 -3.93 20.84 10.55
N VAL A 89 -3.66 20.54 9.29
CA VAL A 89 -3.36 21.52 8.26
C VAL A 89 -4.52 21.65 7.27
N PRO A 90 -4.73 22.82 6.67
CA PRO A 90 -5.76 22.98 5.65
C PRO A 90 -5.53 22.06 4.46
N LEU A 91 -6.58 21.38 4.04
CA LEU A 91 -6.55 20.45 2.91
C LEU A 91 -6.06 21.18 1.64
N TRP A 92 -5.13 20.57 0.92
CA TRP A 92 -4.50 21.06 -0.31
C TRP A 92 -3.70 22.37 -0.18
N SER A 93 -3.37 22.79 1.06
CA SER A 93 -2.48 23.92 1.31
C SER A 93 -1.01 23.60 1.01
N GLU A 94 -0.15 24.61 0.99
CA GLU A 94 1.30 24.43 0.84
C GLU A 94 1.88 23.51 1.94
N THR A 95 1.41 23.66 3.16
CA THR A 95 1.83 22.78 4.28
C THR A 95 1.38 21.35 4.05
N HIS A 96 0.17 21.14 3.53
CA HIS A 96 -0.29 19.80 3.17
C HIS A 96 0.57 19.19 2.05
N PHE A 97 0.86 19.94 0.99
CA PHE A 97 1.75 19.47 -0.09
C PHE A 97 3.18 19.21 0.35
N ARG A 98 3.69 19.92 1.37
CA ARG A 98 4.97 19.56 2.00
C ARG A 98 4.92 18.16 2.62
N LEU A 99 3.85 17.83 3.34
CA LEU A 99 3.64 16.50 3.93
C LEU A 99 3.42 15.42 2.85
N ILE A 100 2.71 15.74 1.75
CA ILE A 100 2.56 14.85 0.60
C ILE A 100 3.92 14.54 -0.03
N ARG A 101 4.80 15.52 -0.20
CA ARG A 101 6.18 15.28 -0.70
C ARG A 101 6.98 14.36 0.23
N GLU A 102 6.88 14.56 1.55
CA GLU A 102 7.53 13.70 2.54
C GLU A 102 6.99 12.24 2.46
N MET A 103 5.69 12.09 2.34
CA MET A 103 5.04 10.79 2.12
C MET A 103 5.50 10.16 0.80
N ALA A 104 5.50 10.91 -0.29
CA ALA A 104 5.93 10.44 -1.61
C ALA A 104 7.40 9.98 -1.58
N ALA A 105 8.28 10.73 -0.95
CA ALA A 105 9.69 10.35 -0.81
C ALA A 105 9.84 9.03 -0.04
N SER A 106 9.08 8.83 1.04
CA SER A 106 9.10 7.58 1.81
C SER A 106 8.55 6.39 1.01
N LEU A 107 7.52 6.59 0.22
CA LEU A 107 6.96 5.56 -0.67
C LEU A 107 7.92 5.20 -1.80
N ALA A 108 8.53 6.21 -2.43
CA ALA A 108 9.51 6.01 -3.50
C ALA A 108 10.72 5.19 -3.03
N ALA A 109 11.20 5.43 -1.79
CA ALA A 109 12.33 4.72 -1.21
C ALA A 109 12.09 3.20 -1.05
N ILE A 110 10.84 2.75 -0.97
CA ILE A 110 10.49 1.31 -0.96
C ILE A 110 9.97 0.84 -2.33
N GLY A 111 10.02 1.68 -3.37
CA GLY A 111 9.70 1.28 -4.73
C GLY A 111 8.21 1.31 -5.09
N GLN A 112 7.40 2.14 -4.42
CA GLN A 112 6.02 2.40 -4.81
C GLN A 112 5.89 2.73 -6.30
N LYS A 113 4.87 2.17 -6.96
CA LYS A 113 4.62 2.37 -8.40
C LYS A 113 3.37 3.18 -8.67
N SER A 114 2.39 3.08 -7.78
CA SER A 114 1.04 3.54 -8.03
C SER A 114 0.72 4.79 -7.23
N VAL A 115 0.05 5.72 -7.87
CA VAL A 115 -0.53 6.92 -7.24
C VAL A 115 -1.99 6.66 -6.94
N THR A 116 -2.44 6.89 -5.72
CA THR A 116 -3.86 6.84 -5.34
C THR A 116 -4.52 8.19 -5.62
N VAL A 117 -5.42 8.25 -6.59
CA VAL A 117 -6.23 9.43 -6.92
C VAL A 117 -7.64 9.26 -6.40
N ILE A 118 -8.12 10.24 -5.66
CA ILE A 118 -9.49 10.28 -5.14
C ILE A 118 -10.32 11.17 -6.07
N ALA A 119 -11.07 10.57 -6.97
CA ALA A 119 -11.90 11.27 -7.94
C ALA A 119 -13.34 11.48 -7.45
N GLY A 120 -13.90 10.53 -6.70
CA GLY A 120 -15.13 10.70 -5.93
C GLY A 120 -14.83 10.72 -4.44
N GLU A 121 -15.68 11.32 -3.63
CA GLU A 121 -15.48 11.30 -2.18
C GLU A 121 -15.71 9.91 -1.62
N ILE A 122 -14.81 9.46 -0.75
CA ILE A 122 -14.87 8.12 -0.15
C ILE A 122 -15.10 8.25 1.36
N PRO A 123 -16.34 8.08 1.81
CA PRO A 123 -16.67 8.14 3.23
C PRO A 123 -16.39 6.79 3.92
N TRP A 124 -15.15 6.37 4.00
CA TRP A 124 -14.78 5.13 4.72
C TRP A 124 -15.27 5.07 6.17
N LYS A 125 -15.67 6.21 6.70
CA LYS A 125 -16.29 6.30 8.02
C LYS A 125 -17.57 5.45 8.16
N GLY A 126 -18.35 5.28 7.09
CA GLY A 126 -19.58 4.49 7.10
C GLY A 126 -19.37 2.98 7.03
N TRP A 127 -18.15 2.52 6.79
CA TRP A 127 -17.86 1.11 6.73
C TRP A 127 -17.98 0.46 8.12
N PHE A 128 -18.57 -0.72 8.21
CA PHE A 128 -18.81 -1.38 9.50
C PHE A 128 -17.55 -1.53 10.36
N ASN A 129 -16.37 -1.62 9.74
CA ASN A 129 -15.07 -1.67 10.41
C ASN A 129 -14.72 -0.38 11.16
N TYR A 130 -15.37 0.72 10.84
CA TYR A 130 -15.13 2.06 11.40
C TYR A 130 -16.24 2.55 12.32
N ILE A 131 -17.28 1.73 12.54
CA ILE A 131 -18.39 2.01 13.44
C ILE A 131 -18.05 1.58 14.88
N VAL A 132 -16.81 1.64 15.29
CA VAL A 132 -16.45 1.33 16.67
C VAL A 132 -16.73 2.56 17.51
N LYS A 133 -17.78 2.49 18.29
CA LYS A 133 -18.26 3.58 19.18
C LYS A 133 -17.16 4.13 20.09
N ASP A 134 -16.31 3.26 20.58
CA ASP A 134 -15.27 3.56 21.57
C ASP A 134 -13.93 4.00 20.94
N TYR A 135 -13.85 3.98 19.61
CA TYR A 135 -12.66 4.38 18.88
C TYR A 135 -13.03 5.12 17.59
N PRO A 136 -13.45 6.38 17.69
CA PRO A 136 -13.90 7.14 16.55
C PRO A 136 -12.77 7.33 15.54
N ALA A 137 -13.04 7.02 14.28
CA ALA A 137 -12.16 7.28 13.17
C ALA A 137 -12.90 8.10 12.12
N ASN A 138 -12.25 9.14 11.65
CA ASN A 138 -12.70 9.90 10.49
C ASN A 138 -11.76 9.60 9.33
N LEU A 139 -12.15 8.64 8.49
CA LEU A 139 -11.35 8.19 7.35
C LEU A 139 -11.92 8.68 6.02
N TYR A 140 -12.67 9.77 6.04
CA TYR A 140 -13.23 10.38 4.86
C TYR A 140 -12.12 10.93 3.95
N GLU A 141 -12.10 10.48 2.70
CA GLU A 141 -11.21 11.04 1.67
C GLU A 141 -11.97 11.96 0.74
N TYR A 142 -11.47 13.19 0.60
CA TYR A 142 -12.06 14.20 -0.25
C TYR A 142 -11.53 14.09 -1.67
N SER A 143 -12.42 14.33 -2.65
CA SER A 143 -12.05 14.42 -4.06
C SER A 143 -10.95 15.45 -4.30
N MET A 144 -10.03 15.11 -5.21
CA MET A 144 -8.98 16.00 -5.70
C MET A 144 -9.49 16.93 -6.81
N ILE A 145 -10.72 16.71 -7.29
CA ILE A 145 -11.31 17.45 -8.38
C ILE A 145 -12.38 18.38 -7.81
N LYS A 146 -12.24 19.68 -8.08
CA LYS A 146 -13.27 20.64 -7.73
C LYS A 146 -14.27 20.73 -8.87
N VAL A 147 -15.55 20.56 -8.55
CA VAL A 147 -16.63 20.63 -9.52
C VAL A 147 -17.52 21.81 -9.20
N LYS A 148 -17.90 22.55 -10.24
CA LYS A 148 -18.87 23.64 -10.17
C LYS A 148 -20.02 23.37 -11.13
N LYS A 149 -21.20 23.82 -10.74
CA LYS A 149 -22.37 23.91 -11.60
C LYS A 149 -22.60 25.39 -11.91
N ASP A 150 -22.42 25.74 -13.14
CA ASP A 150 -22.47 27.16 -13.58
C ASP A 150 -23.88 27.72 -13.64
N LEU A 151 -24.00 29.01 -14.04
CA LEU A 151 -25.28 29.71 -14.18
C LEU A 151 -26.22 29.09 -15.22
N LYS A 152 -25.72 28.24 -16.12
CA LYS A 152 -26.51 27.51 -17.11
C LYS A 152 -26.87 26.10 -16.65
N GLY A 153 -26.39 25.70 -15.49
CA GLY A 153 -26.58 24.34 -14.93
C GLY A 153 -25.61 23.31 -15.48
N GLU A 154 -24.52 23.73 -16.16
CA GLU A 154 -23.50 22.83 -16.68
C GLU A 154 -22.41 22.57 -15.65
N LEU A 155 -21.90 21.33 -15.57
CA LEU A 155 -20.80 20.96 -14.70
C LEU A 155 -19.47 21.28 -15.36
N THR A 156 -18.58 21.92 -14.58
CA THR A 156 -17.18 22.19 -14.96
C THR A 156 -16.24 21.68 -13.89
N CYS A 157 -15.16 21.03 -14.30
CA CYS A 157 -14.15 20.44 -13.43
C CYS A 157 -12.88 21.31 -13.39
N ASP A 158 -12.34 21.51 -12.19
CA ASP A 158 -11.02 22.14 -11.98
C ASP A 158 -10.07 21.04 -11.47
N PHE A 159 -9.06 20.71 -12.26
CA PHE A 159 -8.08 19.66 -12.02
C PHE A 159 -6.78 20.16 -11.38
N THR A 160 -6.68 21.43 -11.00
CA THR A 160 -5.45 22.05 -10.46
C THR A 160 -4.85 21.26 -9.29
N ILE A 161 -5.68 20.73 -8.39
CA ILE A 161 -5.21 19.93 -7.24
C ILE A 161 -4.74 18.57 -7.70
N LEU A 162 -5.47 17.93 -8.60
CA LEU A 162 -5.11 16.63 -9.19
C LEU A 162 -3.76 16.71 -9.90
N ASP A 163 -3.58 17.71 -10.76
CA ASP A 163 -2.34 17.90 -11.53
C ASP A 163 -1.15 18.12 -10.61
N ARG A 164 -1.32 18.98 -9.60
CA ARG A 164 -0.28 19.22 -8.61
C ARG A 164 0.06 17.96 -7.80
N TYR A 165 -0.93 17.15 -7.47
CA TYR A 165 -0.73 15.90 -6.74
C TYR A 165 0.03 14.88 -7.61
N LEU A 166 -0.39 14.69 -8.86
CA LEU A 166 0.29 13.81 -9.81
C LEU A 166 1.72 14.25 -10.07
N GLN A 167 1.94 15.55 -10.25
CA GLN A 167 3.28 16.12 -10.40
C GLN A 167 4.15 15.84 -9.16
N THR A 168 3.61 16.06 -7.96
CA THR A 168 4.34 15.81 -6.69
C THR A 168 4.75 14.34 -6.54
N MET A 169 3.88 13.42 -6.93
CA MET A 169 4.20 11.98 -6.91
C MET A 169 5.23 11.62 -7.98
N ALA A 170 5.09 12.17 -9.19
CA ALA A 170 6.02 11.94 -10.29
C ALA A 170 7.43 12.49 -10.00
N GLU A 171 7.55 13.65 -9.37
CA GLU A 171 8.82 14.22 -8.92
C GLU A 171 9.55 13.31 -7.92
N ALA A 172 8.82 12.50 -7.15
CA ALA A 172 9.38 11.45 -6.30
C ALA A 172 9.67 10.14 -7.05
N GLY A 173 9.33 10.02 -8.33
CA GLY A 173 9.51 8.80 -9.15
C GLY A 173 8.34 7.81 -9.05
N ILE A 174 7.17 8.24 -8.59
CA ILE A 174 5.95 7.43 -8.50
C ILE A 174 5.00 7.89 -9.61
N ASP A 175 5.10 7.28 -10.79
CA ASP A 175 4.36 7.71 -11.98
C ASP A 175 4.01 6.57 -12.95
N GLN A 176 4.13 5.30 -12.53
CA GLN A 176 3.93 4.17 -13.43
C GLN A 176 2.46 3.75 -13.54
N GLU A 177 1.68 3.97 -12.50
CA GLU A 177 0.26 3.62 -12.46
C GLU A 177 -0.52 4.67 -11.65
N ILE A 178 -1.74 4.99 -12.09
CA ILE A 178 -2.64 5.94 -11.46
C ILE A 178 -3.93 5.19 -11.11
N ASN A 179 -4.11 4.88 -9.84
CA ASN A 179 -5.29 4.18 -9.32
C ASN A 179 -6.37 5.20 -8.94
N VAL A 180 -7.45 5.26 -9.71
CA VAL A 180 -8.53 6.23 -9.55
C VAL A 180 -9.67 5.61 -8.75
N PHE A 181 -9.91 6.14 -7.57
CA PHE A 181 -10.95 5.73 -6.64
C PHE A 181 -12.19 6.62 -6.72
N GLY A 182 -13.32 6.04 -6.29
CA GLY A 182 -14.58 6.77 -6.17
C GLY A 182 -15.46 6.74 -7.41
N LEU A 183 -15.05 6.02 -8.46
CA LEU A 183 -15.84 5.86 -9.68
C LEU A 183 -16.46 4.47 -9.83
N LEU A 184 -15.84 3.48 -9.24
CA LEU A 184 -16.28 2.10 -9.20
C LEU A 184 -15.83 1.49 -7.89
N GLY A 185 -16.69 0.73 -7.19
CA GLY A 185 -16.32 0.14 -5.92
C GLY A 185 -17.39 -0.77 -5.33
N VAL A 186 -16.98 -1.63 -4.40
CA VAL A 186 -17.84 -2.62 -3.75
C VAL A 186 -19.01 -2.00 -2.97
N TRP A 187 -18.82 -0.84 -2.38
CA TRP A 187 -19.82 -0.09 -1.64
C TRP A 187 -20.68 0.82 -2.52
N GLN A 188 -20.41 0.87 -3.81
CA GLN A 188 -21.12 1.69 -4.78
C GLN A 188 -22.05 0.81 -5.58
N VAL A 189 -23.28 0.74 -5.18
CA VAL A 189 -24.34 0.08 -5.95
C VAL A 189 -24.71 0.97 -7.11
N PRO A 190 -25.39 0.49 -8.17
CA PRO A 190 -25.46 1.13 -9.48
C PRO A 190 -25.51 2.66 -9.42
N PHE A 191 -24.97 3.32 -10.43
CA PHE A 191 -25.02 4.77 -10.56
C PHE A 191 -26.38 5.30 -10.10
N PHE A 192 -26.42 6.08 -9.00
CA PHE A 192 -27.61 6.70 -8.40
C PHE A 192 -28.59 5.75 -7.69
N PRO A 193 -28.13 4.95 -6.75
CA PRO A 193 -29.08 4.30 -5.84
C PRO A 193 -29.84 5.37 -5.02
N LEU A 194 -31.06 5.03 -4.62
CA LEU A 194 -31.79 5.82 -3.63
C LEU A 194 -30.98 5.83 -2.33
N ILE A 195 -30.68 7.01 -1.82
CA ILE A 195 -29.95 7.16 -0.56
C ILE A 195 -30.85 6.72 0.57
N GLN A 196 -30.52 5.62 1.20
CA GLN A 196 -31.21 5.17 2.41
C GLN A 196 -30.46 5.56 3.69
N GLN A 197 -29.13 5.76 3.60
CA GLN A 197 -28.28 6.18 4.71
C GLN A 197 -27.34 7.29 4.25
N LEU A 198 -27.31 8.38 5.02
CA LEU A 198 -26.58 9.61 4.64
C LEU A 198 -25.06 9.49 4.74
N ASP A 199 -24.55 8.57 5.52
CA ASP A 199 -23.13 8.44 5.86
C ASP A 199 -22.47 7.18 5.26
N TYR A 200 -23.20 6.43 4.45
CA TYR A 200 -22.69 5.20 3.85
C TYR A 200 -22.33 5.39 2.37
N PRO A 201 -21.18 4.84 1.91
CA PRO A 201 -20.68 5.03 0.56
C PRO A 201 -21.31 4.06 -0.46
N GLU A 202 -22.61 3.87 -0.42
CA GLU A 202 -23.32 2.98 -1.36
C GLU A 202 -23.49 3.58 -2.75
N LYS A 203 -23.04 4.82 -2.96
CA LYS A 203 -23.10 5.50 -4.24
C LYS A 203 -21.81 6.26 -4.54
N ILE A 204 -21.62 6.57 -5.81
CA ILE A 204 -20.58 7.51 -6.22
C ILE A 204 -20.93 8.89 -5.67
N VAL A 205 -19.99 9.47 -4.92
CA VAL A 205 -20.18 10.78 -4.29
C VAL A 205 -19.29 11.81 -4.96
N VAL A 206 -19.87 12.64 -5.82
CA VAL A 206 -19.19 13.77 -6.43
C VAL A 206 -19.87 15.07 -5.98
N ARG A 207 -19.16 15.85 -5.23
CA ARG A 207 -19.61 17.15 -4.72
C ARG A 207 -19.39 18.23 -5.77
N TYR A 208 -20.34 19.16 -5.89
CA TYR A 208 -20.17 20.38 -6.67
C TYR A 208 -20.60 21.61 -5.90
N PHE A 209 -20.07 22.77 -6.27
CA PHE A 209 -20.57 24.07 -5.83
C PHE A 209 -21.53 24.62 -6.88
N ASP A 210 -22.77 24.89 -6.47
CA ASP A 210 -23.80 25.50 -7.33
C ASP A 210 -23.67 27.03 -7.32
N GLU A 211 -23.32 27.60 -8.46
CA GLU A 211 -23.11 29.05 -8.57
C GLU A 211 -24.42 29.86 -8.54
N VAL A 212 -25.57 29.24 -8.87
CA VAL A 212 -26.89 29.88 -8.78
C VAL A 212 -27.38 29.85 -7.33
N LEU A 213 -27.34 28.71 -6.71
CA LEU A 213 -27.86 28.49 -5.36
C LEU A 213 -26.88 28.87 -4.25
N GLN A 214 -25.60 29.18 -4.62
CA GLN A 214 -24.50 29.49 -3.68
C GLN A 214 -24.37 28.46 -2.56
N LYS A 215 -24.50 27.19 -2.90
CA LYS A 215 -24.42 26.07 -1.94
C LYS A 215 -23.76 24.83 -2.53
N ILE A 216 -23.39 23.93 -1.66
CA ILE A 216 -22.89 22.60 -2.03
C ILE A 216 -24.07 21.71 -2.44
N GLY A 217 -23.90 21.01 -3.55
CA GLY A 217 -24.75 19.92 -4.02
C GLY A 217 -23.92 18.68 -4.33
N PHE A 218 -24.62 17.62 -4.68
CA PHE A 218 -23.99 16.35 -5.10
C PHE A 218 -24.61 15.93 -6.44
N ILE A 219 -23.80 15.30 -7.30
CA ILE A 219 -24.30 14.75 -8.56
C ILE A 219 -25.29 13.62 -8.23
N GLU A 220 -26.51 13.75 -8.74
CA GLU A 220 -27.60 12.78 -8.50
C GLU A 220 -28.24 12.26 -9.78
N ASN A 221 -27.76 12.67 -10.93
CA ASN A 221 -28.27 12.14 -12.21
C ASN A 221 -27.16 11.58 -13.09
N LYS A 222 -27.53 10.59 -13.88
CA LYS A 222 -26.64 9.80 -14.72
C LYS A 222 -25.92 10.63 -15.78
N ASN A 223 -26.60 11.63 -16.36
CA ASN A 223 -26.03 12.44 -17.43
C ASN A 223 -24.94 13.36 -16.88
N GLU A 224 -25.17 13.99 -15.72
CA GLU A 224 -24.16 14.78 -15.03
C GLU A 224 -22.95 13.93 -14.62
N LEU A 225 -23.18 12.70 -14.15
CA LEU A 225 -22.08 11.81 -13.80
C LEU A 225 -21.25 11.38 -15.01
N LYS A 226 -21.91 11.07 -16.13
CA LYS A 226 -21.20 10.78 -17.38
C LYS A 226 -20.44 12.00 -17.91
N SER A 227 -21.00 13.20 -17.78
CA SER A 227 -20.28 14.44 -18.11
C SER A 227 -19.04 14.62 -17.23
N TYR A 228 -19.14 14.34 -15.94
CA TYR A 228 -18.00 14.37 -15.02
C TYR A 228 -16.94 13.34 -15.43
N PHE A 229 -17.31 12.07 -15.69
CA PHE A 229 -16.37 11.06 -16.14
C PHE A 229 -15.68 11.44 -17.46
N ASN A 230 -16.44 11.95 -18.41
CA ASN A 230 -15.89 12.38 -19.69
C ASN A 230 -14.85 13.48 -19.52
N GLN A 231 -15.15 14.53 -18.72
CA GLN A 231 -14.19 15.60 -18.45
C GLN A 231 -12.91 15.08 -17.77
N LEU A 232 -13.04 14.17 -16.80
CA LEU A 232 -11.92 13.57 -16.11
C LEU A 232 -11.06 12.70 -17.04
N PHE A 233 -11.68 11.87 -17.89
CA PHE A 233 -10.96 11.00 -18.81
C PHE A 233 -10.26 11.78 -19.91
N GLU A 234 -10.94 12.78 -20.49
CA GLU A 234 -10.31 13.67 -21.45
C GLU A 234 -9.12 14.43 -20.83
N HIS A 235 -9.25 14.90 -19.58
CA HIS A 235 -8.14 15.53 -18.88
C HIS A 235 -6.92 14.60 -18.74
N PHE A 236 -7.11 13.33 -18.31
CA PHE A 236 -6.01 12.38 -18.27
C PHE A 236 -5.35 12.10 -19.63
N LYS A 237 -6.13 12.16 -20.71
CA LYS A 237 -5.61 12.06 -22.09
C LYS A 237 -4.83 13.30 -22.47
N GLU A 238 -5.36 14.49 -22.19
CA GLU A 238 -4.72 15.77 -22.48
C GLU A 238 -3.36 15.92 -21.80
N ILE A 239 -3.23 15.48 -20.55
CA ILE A 239 -1.94 15.48 -19.84
C ILE A 239 -1.06 14.25 -20.14
N GLY A 240 -1.51 13.35 -21.05
CA GLY A 240 -0.73 12.25 -21.57
C GLY A 240 -0.49 11.08 -20.60
N VAL A 241 -1.40 10.84 -19.63
CA VAL A 241 -1.25 9.78 -18.63
C VAL A 241 -2.33 8.69 -18.70
N TRP A 242 -3.20 8.74 -19.69
CA TRP A 242 -4.37 7.84 -19.79
C TRP A 242 -4.01 6.36 -19.81
N ASP A 243 -2.92 5.99 -20.46
CA ASP A 243 -2.41 4.61 -20.50
C ASP A 243 -1.98 4.06 -19.12
N LYS A 244 -1.70 4.95 -18.17
CA LYS A 244 -1.33 4.63 -16.78
C LYS A 244 -2.54 4.59 -15.84
N VAL A 245 -3.71 5.07 -16.27
CA VAL A 245 -4.92 5.17 -15.43
C VAL A 245 -5.59 3.82 -15.27
N ARG A 246 -5.94 3.47 -14.04
CA ARG A 246 -6.76 2.30 -13.65
C ARG A 246 -7.93 2.75 -12.79
N ILE A 247 -9.14 2.42 -13.21
CA ILE A 247 -10.30 2.60 -12.34
C ILE A 247 -10.36 1.41 -11.40
N ILE A 248 -10.29 1.70 -10.11
CA ILE A 248 -10.13 0.66 -9.10
C ILE A 248 -11.45 0.29 -8.42
N SER A 249 -11.60 -0.98 -8.11
CA SER A 249 -12.65 -1.51 -7.26
C SER A 249 -12.07 -2.45 -6.19
N ASP A 250 -12.71 -2.47 -5.02
CA ASP A 250 -12.28 -3.20 -3.85
C ASP A 250 -13.31 -4.26 -3.45
N GLU A 251 -12.92 -5.52 -3.56
CA GLU A 251 -13.63 -6.73 -3.08
C GLU A 251 -15.13 -6.81 -3.38
N PRO A 252 -15.57 -6.77 -4.66
CA PRO A 252 -16.98 -6.97 -5.00
C PRO A 252 -17.50 -8.30 -4.44
N LYS A 253 -18.75 -8.31 -3.96
CA LYS A 253 -19.35 -9.50 -3.35
C LYS A 253 -20.15 -10.29 -4.37
N ILE A 254 -20.39 -11.58 -4.10
CA ILE A 254 -21.09 -12.48 -5.02
C ILE A 254 -22.48 -11.97 -5.43
N HIS A 255 -23.19 -11.33 -4.52
CA HIS A 255 -24.52 -10.77 -4.78
C HIS A 255 -24.49 -9.41 -5.51
N GLU A 256 -23.29 -8.83 -5.70
CA GLU A 256 -23.09 -7.54 -6.36
C GLU A 256 -22.62 -7.71 -7.83
N ILE A 257 -22.36 -8.91 -8.29
CA ILE A 257 -21.75 -9.16 -9.60
C ILE A 257 -22.55 -8.52 -10.76
N ASP A 258 -23.85 -8.70 -10.80
CA ASP A 258 -24.68 -8.12 -11.86
C ASP A 258 -24.67 -6.60 -11.82
N THR A 259 -24.75 -6.04 -10.63
CA THR A 259 -24.65 -4.60 -10.38
C THR A 259 -23.28 -4.05 -10.78
N PHE A 260 -22.23 -4.76 -10.44
CA PHE A 260 -20.86 -4.42 -10.80
C PHE A 260 -20.70 -4.41 -12.32
N LYS A 261 -21.15 -5.45 -13.02
CA LYS A 261 -21.11 -5.53 -14.48
C LYS A 261 -21.93 -4.42 -15.16
N ALA A 262 -23.09 -4.08 -14.60
CA ALA A 262 -23.89 -2.95 -15.08
C ALA A 262 -23.16 -1.61 -14.91
N SER A 263 -22.56 -1.36 -13.75
CA SER A 263 -21.75 -0.16 -13.49
C SER A 263 -20.53 -0.08 -14.41
N LEU A 264 -19.88 -1.21 -14.64
CA LEU A 264 -18.75 -1.30 -15.57
C LEU A 264 -19.15 -0.99 -17.02
N ALA A 265 -20.32 -1.50 -17.48
CA ALA A 265 -20.85 -1.21 -18.80
C ALA A 265 -21.16 0.29 -18.98
N GLU A 266 -21.71 0.94 -17.96
CA GLU A 266 -21.96 2.38 -17.99
C GLU A 266 -20.66 3.20 -18.03
N LEU A 267 -19.64 2.79 -17.28
CA LEU A 267 -18.33 3.42 -17.31
C LEU A 267 -17.67 3.26 -18.69
N LYS A 268 -17.67 2.05 -19.25
CA LYS A 268 -17.16 1.75 -20.60
C LYS A 268 -17.96 2.42 -21.70
N SER A 269 -19.21 2.83 -21.44
CA SER A 269 -19.99 3.63 -22.41
C SER A 269 -19.52 5.07 -22.53
N VAL A 270 -18.79 5.59 -21.55
CA VAL A 270 -18.11 6.89 -21.63
C VAL A 270 -16.82 6.75 -22.44
N ASP A 271 -16.01 5.75 -22.12
CA ASP A 271 -14.81 5.42 -22.87
C ASP A 271 -14.52 3.91 -22.83
N THR A 272 -14.43 3.29 -24.00
CA THR A 272 -14.21 1.83 -24.13
C THR A 272 -12.78 1.42 -23.78
N SER A 273 -11.82 2.35 -23.73
CA SER A 273 -10.42 2.08 -23.40
C SER A 273 -10.11 2.13 -21.91
N VAL A 274 -11.12 2.37 -21.07
CA VAL A 274 -10.97 2.34 -19.60
C VAL A 274 -10.40 1.00 -19.16
N GLN A 275 -9.33 1.07 -18.35
CA GLN A 275 -8.69 -0.10 -17.76
C GLN A 275 -9.13 -0.28 -16.31
N ILE A 276 -9.46 -1.51 -15.95
CA ILE A 276 -10.09 -1.87 -14.68
C ILE A 276 -9.14 -2.68 -13.82
N LYS A 277 -8.95 -2.25 -12.57
CA LYS A 277 -8.19 -2.96 -11.54
C LYS A 277 -9.12 -3.35 -10.40
N VAL A 278 -9.12 -4.62 -10.01
CA VAL A 278 -10.03 -5.12 -8.96
C VAL A 278 -9.29 -5.98 -7.97
N ALA A 279 -9.52 -5.71 -6.67
CA ALA A 279 -9.11 -6.59 -5.60
C ALA A 279 -10.17 -7.67 -5.36
N PHE A 280 -9.74 -8.94 -5.21
CA PHE A 280 -10.62 -10.09 -5.03
C PHE A 280 -10.28 -10.84 -3.74
N ASP A 281 -11.25 -10.95 -2.83
CA ASP A 281 -11.13 -11.73 -1.60
C ASP A 281 -11.74 -13.14 -1.72
N LYS A 282 -12.56 -13.41 -2.76
CA LYS A 282 -13.29 -14.66 -2.97
C LYS A 282 -13.07 -15.25 -4.36
N GLU A 283 -12.80 -16.56 -4.40
CA GLU A 283 -12.54 -17.30 -5.64
C GLU A 283 -13.73 -17.30 -6.60
N ASN A 284 -14.93 -17.51 -6.08
CA ASN A 284 -16.15 -17.54 -6.90
C ASN A 284 -16.51 -16.18 -7.53
N VAL A 285 -16.06 -15.08 -6.95
CA VAL A 285 -16.19 -13.74 -7.53
C VAL A 285 -15.11 -13.50 -8.57
N LEU A 286 -13.87 -13.89 -8.26
CA LEU A 286 -12.75 -13.86 -9.21
C LEU A 286 -13.11 -14.60 -10.50
N GLU A 287 -13.57 -15.83 -10.42
CA GLU A 287 -13.92 -16.66 -11.59
C GLU A 287 -14.95 -15.99 -12.50
N GLN A 288 -15.92 -15.27 -11.93
CA GLN A 288 -17.00 -14.62 -12.68
C GLN A 288 -16.64 -13.26 -13.28
N LEU A 289 -15.69 -12.53 -12.65
CA LEU A 289 -15.33 -11.18 -13.06
C LEU A 289 -13.97 -11.09 -13.76
N LEU A 290 -13.13 -12.12 -13.66
CA LEU A 290 -11.79 -12.10 -14.24
C LEU A 290 -11.75 -11.73 -15.73
N PRO A 291 -12.72 -12.17 -16.58
CA PRO A 291 -12.76 -11.78 -17.99
C PRO A 291 -13.02 -10.29 -18.24
N ASP A 292 -13.58 -9.58 -17.28
CA ASP A 292 -13.96 -8.17 -17.39
C ASP A 292 -12.92 -7.20 -16.79
N VAL A 293 -11.84 -7.75 -16.20
CA VAL A 293 -10.83 -7.02 -15.40
C VAL A 293 -9.48 -7.08 -16.11
N ASP A 294 -8.78 -5.94 -16.17
CA ASP A 294 -7.46 -5.84 -16.83
C ASP A 294 -6.29 -6.12 -15.86
N PHE A 295 -6.46 -5.78 -14.58
CA PHE A 295 -5.45 -5.88 -13.52
C PHE A 295 -6.03 -6.56 -12.29
N PRO A 296 -6.06 -7.90 -12.23
CA PRO A 296 -6.55 -8.61 -11.07
C PRO A 296 -5.53 -8.55 -9.92
N VAL A 297 -6.01 -8.19 -8.74
CA VAL A 297 -5.27 -8.24 -7.48
C VAL A 297 -5.98 -9.23 -6.58
N THR A 298 -5.32 -10.30 -6.17
CA THR A 298 -5.99 -11.38 -5.44
C THR A 298 -5.51 -11.48 -4.00
N SER A 299 -6.42 -11.78 -3.07
CA SER A 299 -6.05 -12.08 -1.70
C SER A 299 -5.07 -13.26 -1.64
N PHE A 300 -4.33 -13.37 -0.56
CA PHE A 300 -3.38 -14.46 -0.35
C PHE A 300 -3.98 -15.83 -0.71
N TYR A 301 -5.17 -16.13 -0.20
CA TYR A 301 -5.81 -17.44 -0.45
C TYR A 301 -6.27 -17.62 -1.90
N CYS A 302 -6.89 -16.61 -2.50
CA CYS A 302 -7.23 -16.65 -3.93
C CYS A 302 -5.98 -16.86 -4.78
N THR A 303 -4.87 -16.20 -4.42
CA THR A 303 -3.61 -16.35 -5.14
C THR A 303 -3.06 -17.78 -5.01
N CYS A 304 -3.07 -18.38 -3.83
CA CYS A 304 -2.62 -19.76 -3.64
C CYS A 304 -3.27 -20.74 -4.61
N ASN A 305 -4.58 -20.58 -4.85
CA ASN A 305 -5.34 -21.50 -5.69
C ASN A 305 -5.26 -21.15 -7.18
N HIS A 306 -5.16 -19.86 -7.53
CA HIS A 306 -5.32 -19.38 -8.91
C HIS A 306 -4.06 -18.77 -9.55
N TYR A 307 -2.90 -18.76 -8.87
CA TYR A 307 -1.69 -18.09 -9.36
C TYR A 307 -1.26 -18.51 -10.77
N GLN A 308 -1.39 -19.79 -11.12
CA GLN A 308 -1.05 -20.28 -12.45
C GLN A 308 -1.99 -19.72 -13.54
N GLN A 309 -3.31 -19.73 -13.27
CA GLN A 309 -4.32 -19.18 -14.17
C GLN A 309 -4.10 -17.68 -14.36
N LEU A 310 -3.89 -16.94 -13.25
CA LEU A 310 -3.66 -15.50 -13.25
C LEU A 310 -2.43 -15.13 -14.09
N THR A 311 -1.31 -15.83 -13.86
CA THR A 311 -0.08 -15.59 -14.63
C THR A 311 -0.25 -15.86 -16.13
N GLN A 312 -1.06 -16.84 -16.50
CA GLN A 312 -1.32 -17.16 -17.91
C GLN A 312 -2.27 -16.17 -18.58
N SER A 313 -3.35 -15.78 -17.88
CA SER A 313 -4.38 -14.90 -18.44
C SER A 313 -3.99 -13.41 -18.40
N HIS A 314 -3.20 -12.99 -17.39
CA HIS A 314 -2.82 -11.60 -17.16
C HIS A 314 -1.31 -11.45 -16.91
N PRO A 315 -0.45 -11.84 -17.86
CA PRO A 315 0.99 -11.79 -17.67
C PRO A 315 1.47 -10.37 -17.45
N GLY A 316 2.26 -10.14 -16.38
CA GLY A 316 2.80 -8.83 -16.04
C GLY A 316 1.77 -7.85 -15.46
N LYS A 317 0.57 -8.33 -15.04
CA LYS A 317 -0.53 -7.48 -14.57
C LYS A 317 -1.14 -7.96 -13.26
N THR A 318 -0.48 -8.88 -12.56
CA THR A 318 -1.03 -9.52 -11.37
C THR A 318 -0.30 -9.09 -10.11
N GLN A 319 -1.07 -8.87 -9.07
CA GLN A 319 -0.56 -8.63 -7.72
C GLN A 319 -1.33 -9.51 -6.73
N TYR A 320 -0.71 -9.81 -5.60
CA TYR A 320 -1.44 -10.36 -4.46
C TYR A 320 -1.55 -9.31 -3.37
N TYR A 321 -2.46 -9.52 -2.44
CA TYR A 321 -2.56 -8.67 -1.25
C TYR A 321 -2.77 -9.48 0.02
N ILE A 322 -2.39 -8.86 1.13
CA ILE A 322 -2.72 -9.26 2.48
C ILE A 322 -3.46 -8.13 3.17
N CYS A 323 -4.45 -8.47 3.98
CA CYS A 323 -5.10 -7.53 4.87
C CYS A 323 -5.33 -8.20 6.24
N ASN A 324 -6.56 -8.38 6.72
CA ASN A 324 -6.83 -9.14 7.93
C ASN A 324 -6.55 -10.67 7.81
N TYR A 325 -6.34 -11.16 6.60
CA TYR A 325 -5.96 -12.55 6.30
C TYR A 325 -4.79 -12.62 5.31
N PRO A 326 -3.92 -13.63 5.40
CA PRO A 326 -3.83 -14.62 6.47
C PRO A 326 -3.45 -13.97 7.80
N ASP A 327 -3.73 -14.61 8.93
CA ASP A 327 -3.22 -14.14 10.22
C ASP A 327 -1.69 -14.11 10.23
N ARG A 328 -1.06 -15.10 9.58
CA ARG A 328 0.38 -15.22 9.37
C ARG A 328 0.70 -15.82 8.00
N PRO A 329 1.75 -15.32 7.30
CA PRO A 329 2.54 -14.12 7.61
C PRO A 329 1.79 -12.83 7.29
N ASN A 330 1.89 -11.82 8.15
CA ASN A 330 1.24 -10.53 7.94
C ASN A 330 2.12 -9.35 8.43
N THR A 331 1.57 -8.14 8.36
CA THR A 331 2.26 -6.89 8.69
C THR A 331 1.65 -6.19 9.91
N PHE A 332 0.98 -6.91 10.81
CA PHE A 332 0.39 -6.35 12.03
C PHE A 332 1.45 -5.92 13.06
N LEU A 333 1.06 -5.15 14.06
CA LEU A 333 2.00 -4.78 15.14
C LEU A 333 2.40 -5.98 16.01
N HIS A 334 1.55 -6.98 16.13
CA HIS A 334 1.87 -8.20 16.85
C HIS A 334 2.60 -9.26 16.01
N SER A 335 2.66 -9.05 14.69
CA SER A 335 3.41 -9.93 13.79
C SER A 335 4.91 -9.81 14.00
N SER A 336 5.64 -10.90 13.83
CA SER A 336 7.09 -10.85 13.72
C SER A 336 7.50 -9.95 12.55
N LEU A 337 8.57 -9.19 12.71
CA LEU A 337 9.11 -8.35 11.63
C LEU A 337 9.49 -9.16 10.39
N LEU A 338 9.88 -10.43 10.57
CA LEU A 338 10.18 -11.36 9.47
C LEU A 338 8.95 -11.71 8.62
N GLU A 339 7.75 -11.61 9.19
CA GLU A 339 6.50 -11.78 8.44
C GLU A 339 6.28 -10.67 7.40
N THR A 340 6.77 -9.48 7.67
CA THR A 340 6.79 -8.39 6.69
C THR A 340 7.88 -8.61 5.63
N ARG A 341 9.05 -9.11 6.03
CA ARG A 341 10.17 -9.36 5.11
C ARG A 341 9.85 -10.48 4.09
N ILE A 342 9.20 -11.55 4.52
CA ILE A 342 8.91 -12.70 3.65
C ILE A 342 7.98 -12.35 2.48
N GLN A 343 7.22 -11.25 2.54
CA GLN A 343 6.23 -10.90 1.52
C GLN A 343 6.82 -10.81 0.11
N GLY A 344 8.07 -10.35 -0.04
CA GLY A 344 8.74 -10.32 -1.33
C GLY A 344 9.00 -11.72 -1.88
N ILE A 345 9.47 -12.65 -1.06
CA ILE A 345 9.71 -14.04 -1.48
C ILE A 345 8.40 -14.73 -1.86
N LEU A 346 7.33 -14.49 -1.10
CA LEU A 346 5.99 -15.03 -1.40
C LEU A 346 5.47 -14.50 -2.74
N ALA A 347 5.67 -13.22 -3.06
CA ALA A 347 5.31 -12.67 -4.37
C ALA A 347 6.00 -13.43 -5.52
N HIS A 348 7.28 -13.79 -5.34
CA HIS A 348 7.99 -14.60 -6.32
C HIS A 348 7.37 -15.99 -6.48
N CYS A 349 7.07 -16.67 -5.39
CA CYS A 349 6.43 -18.00 -5.43
C CYS A 349 5.02 -17.96 -6.06
N PHE A 350 4.26 -16.91 -5.80
CA PHE A 350 2.98 -16.65 -6.43
C PHE A 350 3.10 -16.31 -7.92
N LYS A 351 4.31 -16.06 -8.43
CA LYS A 351 4.55 -15.56 -9.79
C LYS A 351 3.81 -14.26 -10.09
N THR A 352 3.55 -13.47 -9.06
CA THR A 352 2.98 -12.12 -9.20
C THR A 352 4.08 -11.10 -9.42
N ASP A 353 3.71 -9.95 -9.99
CA ASP A 353 4.67 -8.88 -10.27
C ASP A 353 5.01 -8.06 -9.01
N GLY A 354 4.20 -8.24 -7.96
CA GLY A 354 4.37 -7.55 -6.69
C GLY A 354 3.18 -7.76 -5.76
N MET A 355 2.98 -6.80 -4.87
CA MET A 355 1.90 -6.86 -3.89
C MET A 355 1.17 -5.53 -3.75
N LEU A 356 -0.10 -5.63 -3.35
CA LEU A 356 -0.91 -4.50 -2.91
C LEU A 356 -1.07 -4.51 -1.38
N ARG A 357 -1.14 -3.32 -0.80
CA ARG A 357 -1.53 -3.08 0.59
C ARG A 357 -2.52 -1.92 0.65
N TRP A 358 -3.69 -2.13 1.28
CA TRP A 358 -4.80 -1.17 1.22
C TRP A 358 -4.54 0.15 1.96
N ALA A 359 -3.55 0.21 2.90
CA ALA A 359 -3.38 1.40 3.70
C ALA A 359 -1.93 1.69 4.07
N TYR A 360 -1.46 2.87 3.66
CA TYR A 360 -0.18 3.42 4.05
C TYR A 360 -0.26 4.26 5.33
N ASN A 361 -1.27 5.11 5.40
CA ASN A 361 -1.45 6.11 6.44
C ASN A 361 -2.94 6.33 6.80
N CYS A 362 -3.72 5.26 6.85
CA CYS A 362 -5.10 5.27 7.28
C CYS A 362 -5.17 5.31 8.82
N TRP A 363 -4.84 6.45 9.40
CA TRP A 363 -4.69 6.62 10.83
C TRP A 363 -6.02 6.86 11.53
N PRO A 364 -6.20 6.32 12.77
CA PRO A 364 -7.28 6.73 13.65
C PRO A 364 -7.12 8.19 14.10
N GLU A 365 -8.17 8.75 14.70
CA GLU A 365 -8.22 10.15 15.08
C GLU A 365 -7.07 10.57 16.02
N ASN A 366 -6.75 9.73 17.01
CA ASN A 366 -5.73 10.00 18.04
C ASN A 366 -4.50 9.11 17.90
N VAL A 367 -4.02 8.89 16.70
CA VAL A 367 -2.93 7.93 16.41
C VAL A 367 -1.63 8.20 17.20
N ARG A 368 -1.36 9.44 17.61
CA ARG A 368 -0.17 9.78 18.40
C ARG A 368 -0.25 9.31 19.85
N GLU A 369 -1.47 9.21 20.38
CA GLU A 369 -1.74 8.81 21.75
C GLU A 369 -2.13 7.34 21.83
N ASP A 370 -2.89 6.86 20.85
CA ASP A 370 -3.38 5.50 20.79
C ASP A 370 -3.32 4.93 19.37
N ILE A 371 -2.37 4.03 19.14
CA ILE A 371 -2.19 3.32 17.87
C ILE A 371 -3.03 2.05 17.78
N ARG A 372 -3.81 1.72 18.80
CA ARG A 372 -4.58 0.47 18.92
C ARG A 372 -5.86 0.51 18.11
N TYR A 373 -5.92 1.24 17.00
CA TYR A 373 -7.07 1.18 16.12
C TYR A 373 -7.33 -0.27 15.75
N ASN A 374 -8.23 -0.87 16.48
CA ASN A 374 -8.56 -2.27 16.42
C ASN A 374 -10.08 -2.42 16.37
N THR A 375 -10.54 -3.06 15.34
CA THR A 375 -11.92 -3.54 15.23
C THR A 375 -11.92 -5.06 15.30
N SER A 376 -13.08 -5.69 15.30
CA SER A 376 -13.19 -7.14 15.22
C SER A 376 -12.58 -7.74 13.95
N SER A 377 -12.40 -6.94 12.91
CA SER A 377 -11.93 -7.37 11.58
C SER A 377 -10.58 -6.80 11.17
N LEU A 378 -10.10 -5.74 11.83
CA LEU A 378 -8.83 -5.08 11.49
C LEU A 378 -7.87 -5.10 12.68
N PRO A 379 -6.89 -5.99 12.69
CA PRO A 379 -5.87 -6.03 13.74
C PRO A 379 -5.03 -4.75 13.80
N ILE A 380 -4.47 -4.46 14.98
CA ILE A 380 -3.64 -3.28 15.18
C ILE A 380 -2.46 -3.29 14.19
N GLY A 381 -2.30 -2.18 13.47
CA GLY A 381 -1.24 -2.01 12.48
C GLY A 381 -1.63 -2.43 11.07
N ASP A 382 -2.84 -2.95 10.85
CA ASP A 382 -3.36 -3.22 9.51
C ASP A 382 -3.54 -1.95 8.68
N THR A 383 -3.93 -0.85 9.33
CA THR A 383 -4.32 0.40 8.70
C THR A 383 -3.16 1.33 8.31
N CYS A 384 -1.92 1.04 8.70
CA CYS A 384 -0.80 1.93 8.41
C CYS A 384 0.58 1.26 8.56
N LEU A 385 1.55 1.79 7.82
CA LEU A 385 2.97 1.43 7.91
C LEU A 385 3.84 2.56 8.48
N ILE A 386 3.35 3.79 8.41
CA ILE A 386 4.03 4.98 8.91
C ILE A 386 3.13 5.71 9.92
N TYR A 387 3.70 6.64 10.67
CA TYR A 387 2.99 7.33 11.75
C TYR A 387 3.30 8.83 11.76
N PRO A 388 2.38 9.69 12.22
CA PRO A 388 2.65 11.11 12.36
C PRO A 388 3.39 11.39 13.67
N SER A 389 4.45 12.20 13.64
CA SER A 389 5.11 12.68 14.83
C SER A 389 4.42 13.92 15.42
N TYR A 390 4.79 14.26 16.66
CA TYR A 390 4.44 15.57 17.25
C TYR A 390 5.23 16.72 16.64
N SER A 391 6.41 16.45 16.09
CA SER A 391 7.29 17.45 15.46
C SER A 391 6.88 17.86 14.04
N GLY A 392 5.78 17.31 13.52
CA GLY A 392 5.27 17.65 12.19
C GLY A 392 5.92 16.88 11.04
N GLN A 393 6.58 15.75 11.33
CA GLN A 393 7.24 14.85 10.40
C GLN A 393 6.56 13.47 10.36
N LEU A 394 6.83 12.70 9.33
CA LEU A 394 6.43 11.29 9.26
C LEU A 394 7.47 10.40 9.94
N LEU A 395 6.99 9.41 10.70
CA LEU A 395 7.81 8.39 11.34
C LEU A 395 7.70 7.07 10.61
N LEU A 396 8.82 6.55 10.16
CA LEU A 396 8.89 5.20 9.59
C LEU A 396 8.79 4.15 10.71
N SER A 397 8.26 2.98 10.39
CA SER A 397 8.23 1.83 11.29
C SER A 397 9.31 0.80 10.94
N LEU A 398 9.61 -0.11 11.85
CA LEU A 398 10.45 -1.27 11.55
C LEU A 398 9.82 -2.18 10.50
N ARG A 399 8.48 -2.25 10.43
CA ARG A 399 7.76 -2.98 9.38
C ARG A 399 8.04 -2.40 7.98
N TYR A 400 8.08 -1.08 7.88
CA TYR A 400 8.47 -0.40 6.64
C TYR A 400 9.89 -0.84 6.19
N LYS A 401 10.87 -0.85 7.11
CA LYS A 401 12.23 -1.29 6.79
C LYS A 401 12.32 -2.77 6.42
N GLN A 402 11.51 -3.60 7.04
CA GLN A 402 11.47 -5.03 6.68
C GLN A 402 10.78 -5.28 5.34
N LEU A 403 9.78 -4.47 4.98
CA LEU A 403 9.20 -4.54 3.63
C LEU A 403 10.24 -4.18 2.57
N GLN A 404 11.05 -3.15 2.80
CA GLN A 404 12.16 -2.79 1.92
C GLN A 404 13.13 -3.97 1.74
N ARG A 405 13.52 -4.63 2.84
CA ARG A 405 14.36 -5.83 2.79
C ARG A 405 13.71 -6.97 2.02
N GLY A 406 12.41 -7.18 2.19
CA GLY A 406 11.66 -8.20 1.45
C GLY A 406 11.63 -7.96 -0.05
N ILE A 407 11.56 -6.70 -0.48
CA ILE A 407 11.63 -6.31 -1.90
C ILE A 407 13.02 -6.58 -2.48
N GLU A 408 14.09 -6.31 -1.71
CA GLU A 408 15.44 -6.68 -2.09
C GLU A 408 15.61 -8.20 -2.23
N ASP A 409 15.04 -8.97 -1.29
CA ASP A 409 15.08 -10.44 -1.33
C ASP A 409 14.31 -10.99 -2.55
N PHE A 410 13.17 -10.39 -2.94
CA PHE A 410 12.47 -10.70 -4.19
C PHE A 410 13.38 -10.52 -5.42
N TYR A 411 14.09 -9.39 -5.47
CA TYR A 411 15.02 -9.12 -6.56
C TYR A 411 16.12 -10.17 -6.63
N LEU A 412 16.76 -10.51 -5.50
CA LEU A 412 17.80 -11.51 -5.44
C LEU A 412 17.32 -12.88 -5.92
N VAL A 413 16.15 -13.32 -5.46
CA VAL A 413 15.54 -14.58 -5.90
C VAL A 413 15.30 -14.56 -7.39
N LYS A 414 14.75 -13.46 -7.93
CA LYS A 414 14.46 -13.31 -9.37
C LYS A 414 15.72 -13.38 -10.23
N GLU A 415 16.81 -12.77 -9.80
CA GLU A 415 18.10 -12.83 -10.52
C GLU A 415 18.76 -14.22 -10.39
N ALA A 416 18.70 -14.82 -9.19
CA ALA A 416 19.23 -16.16 -8.96
C ALA A 416 18.50 -17.22 -9.82
N VAL A 417 17.18 -17.12 -9.96
CA VAL A 417 16.38 -18.00 -10.84
C VAL A 417 16.81 -17.88 -12.29
N LYS A 418 17.10 -16.68 -12.78
CA LYS A 418 17.59 -16.49 -14.16
C LYS A 418 18.92 -17.20 -14.42
N LYS A 419 19.82 -17.19 -13.42
CA LYS A 419 21.15 -17.77 -13.54
C LYS A 419 21.18 -19.27 -13.25
N ASN A 420 20.54 -19.70 -12.16
CA ASN A 420 20.53 -21.07 -11.66
C ASN A 420 19.15 -21.51 -11.17
N PRO A 421 18.17 -21.76 -12.06
CA PRO A 421 16.78 -22.03 -11.66
C PRO A 421 16.63 -23.24 -10.73
N ILE A 422 17.38 -24.32 -10.99
CA ILE A 422 17.29 -25.56 -10.18
C ILE A 422 17.83 -25.33 -8.77
N VAL A 423 19.00 -24.72 -8.63
CA VAL A 423 19.61 -24.45 -7.32
C VAL A 423 18.75 -23.48 -6.54
N THR A 424 18.24 -22.41 -7.19
CA THR A 424 17.41 -21.44 -6.54
C THR A 424 16.09 -22.06 -6.06
N GLN A 425 15.50 -22.95 -6.85
CA GLN A 425 14.30 -23.67 -6.44
C GLN A 425 14.56 -24.52 -5.19
N GLN A 426 15.68 -25.24 -5.14
CA GLN A 426 16.09 -26.05 -3.97
C GLN A 426 16.30 -25.17 -2.73
N LEU A 427 16.92 -23.99 -2.89
CA LEU A 427 17.09 -23.03 -1.80
C LEU A 427 15.76 -22.52 -1.26
N LEU A 428 14.82 -22.18 -2.16
CA LEU A 428 13.48 -21.74 -1.77
C LEU A 428 12.71 -22.83 -1.03
N ASP A 429 12.74 -24.07 -1.54
CA ASP A 429 12.05 -25.20 -0.90
C ASP A 429 12.63 -25.50 0.48
N ALA A 430 13.96 -25.44 0.63
CA ALA A 430 14.61 -25.64 1.92
C ALA A 430 14.25 -24.51 2.91
N PHE A 431 14.18 -23.26 2.44
CA PHE A 431 13.89 -22.09 3.26
C PHE A 431 12.43 -22.02 3.70
N LEU A 432 11.48 -22.34 2.81
CA LEU A 432 10.03 -22.26 3.04
C LEU A 432 9.42 -23.60 3.51
N GLY A 433 10.15 -24.71 3.40
CA GLY A 433 9.59 -26.07 3.52
C GLY A 433 8.82 -26.51 2.27
N SER A 434 8.22 -25.63 1.54
CA SER A 434 7.69 -25.77 0.18
C SER A 434 7.51 -24.39 -0.44
N SER A 435 7.94 -24.21 -1.68
CA SER A 435 7.70 -23.00 -2.46
C SER A 435 6.44 -23.08 -3.34
N GLU A 436 5.72 -24.19 -3.28
CA GLU A 436 4.47 -24.39 -4.04
C GLU A 436 3.27 -23.78 -3.28
N PRO A 437 2.64 -22.70 -3.77
CA PRO A 437 1.57 -22.01 -3.07
C PRO A 437 0.38 -22.88 -2.65
N LYS A 438 0.01 -23.89 -3.45
CA LYS A 438 -1.09 -24.79 -3.12
C LYS A 438 -0.83 -25.65 -1.88
N GLU A 439 0.43 -25.94 -1.57
CA GLU A 439 0.81 -26.67 -0.36
C GLU A 439 0.54 -25.83 0.90
N TRP A 440 0.58 -24.51 0.78
CA TRP A 440 0.32 -23.60 1.90
C TRP A 440 -1.13 -23.61 2.37
N MET A 441 -2.07 -24.08 1.53
CA MET A 441 -3.50 -24.18 1.85
C MET A 441 -3.84 -25.47 2.61
N LYS A 442 -2.95 -26.44 2.68
CA LYS A 442 -3.23 -27.75 3.30
C LYS A 442 -3.29 -27.68 4.83
N ASP A 443 -2.62 -26.73 5.43
CA ASP A 443 -2.66 -26.49 6.87
C ASP A 443 -3.71 -25.42 7.18
N SER A 444 -4.71 -25.78 7.97
CA SER A 444 -5.85 -24.94 8.32
C SER A 444 -5.46 -23.52 8.76
N HIS A 445 -6.38 -22.60 8.61
CA HIS A 445 -6.35 -21.15 8.85
C HIS A 445 -5.56 -20.62 10.08
N THR A 446 -5.06 -21.46 10.94
CA THR A 446 -4.44 -21.09 12.22
C THR A 446 -2.94 -21.32 12.30
N SER A 447 -2.29 -21.96 11.32
CA SER A 447 -0.86 -22.26 11.46
C SER A 447 -0.07 -22.25 10.16
N ASN A 448 -0.10 -21.15 9.42
CA ASN A 448 0.88 -20.92 8.37
C ASN A 448 2.29 -20.66 8.91
N GLN A 449 2.61 -21.21 10.09
CA GLN A 449 3.93 -21.10 10.73
C GLN A 449 5.04 -21.72 9.88
N ARG A 450 4.70 -22.53 8.89
CA ARG A 450 5.65 -23.14 7.95
C ARG A 450 5.96 -22.25 6.75
N LEU A 451 5.16 -21.22 6.48
CA LEU A 451 5.31 -20.35 5.30
C LEU A 451 6.43 -19.33 5.43
N PHE A 452 6.99 -19.18 6.59
CA PHE A 452 8.09 -18.24 6.80
C PHE A 452 9.01 -18.76 7.91
N ASN A 453 10.29 -18.57 7.70
CA ASN A 453 11.28 -18.87 8.72
C ASN A 453 11.21 -17.79 9.81
N GLN A 454 11.29 -18.22 11.07
CA GLN A 454 11.18 -17.33 12.23
C GLN A 454 12.55 -16.95 12.81
N GLN A 455 13.62 -17.37 12.17
CA GLN A 455 15.00 -17.14 12.61
C GLN A 455 15.67 -16.12 11.69
N ALA A 456 16.11 -14.98 12.23
CA ALA A 456 16.75 -13.93 11.44
C ALA A 456 18.02 -14.43 10.74
N ASP A 457 18.79 -15.29 11.41
CA ASP A 457 20.03 -15.86 10.86
C ASP A 457 19.78 -16.71 9.62
N GLU A 458 18.64 -17.37 9.54
CA GLU A 458 18.26 -18.15 8.34
C GLU A 458 17.99 -17.26 7.13
N TYR A 459 17.40 -16.07 7.33
CA TYR A 459 17.24 -15.09 6.24
C TYR A 459 18.60 -14.60 5.73
N GLU A 460 19.55 -14.36 6.62
CA GLU A 460 20.88 -13.93 6.22
C GLU A 460 21.66 -15.06 5.55
N ALA A 461 21.53 -16.30 6.03
CA ALA A 461 22.10 -17.49 5.38
C ALA A 461 21.52 -17.70 3.98
N PHE A 462 20.20 -17.62 3.82
CA PHE A 462 19.51 -17.71 2.54
C PHE A 462 19.98 -16.62 1.56
N ARG A 463 20.07 -15.37 2.02
CA ARG A 463 20.57 -14.24 1.22
C ARG A 463 22.02 -14.45 0.76
N LYS A 464 22.91 -14.92 1.65
CA LYS A 464 24.30 -15.27 1.31
C LYS A 464 24.37 -16.36 0.23
N GLN A 465 23.53 -17.40 0.33
CA GLN A 465 23.45 -18.48 -0.65
C GLN A 465 22.94 -17.98 -2.02
N LEU A 466 21.92 -17.10 -2.03
CA LEU A 466 21.45 -16.47 -3.28
C LEU A 466 22.57 -15.65 -3.93
N ILE A 467 23.25 -14.80 -3.16
CA ILE A 467 24.35 -13.97 -3.68
C ILE A 467 25.48 -14.86 -4.23
N ALA A 468 25.85 -15.91 -3.51
CA ALA A 468 26.85 -16.87 -4.00
C ALA A 468 26.43 -17.58 -5.30
N SER A 469 25.14 -17.78 -5.53
CA SER A 469 24.62 -18.34 -6.78
C SER A 469 24.66 -17.35 -7.95
N LEU A 470 24.81 -16.06 -7.66
CA LEU A 470 24.94 -14.97 -8.64
C LEU A 470 26.38 -14.70 -9.06
N SER A 471 27.36 -15.12 -8.28
CA SER A 471 28.79 -15.09 -8.63
C SER A 471 29.09 -16.24 -9.58
#